data_cdbc4f993f8abaa51a3dbdb126ffc5df
#
_entry.id   cdbc4f993f8abaa51a3dbdb126ffc5df
#
_cell.length_a   1.000
_cell.length_b   1.000
_cell.length_c   1.000
_cell.angle_alpha   90.00
_cell.angle_beta   90.00
_cell.angle_gamma   90.00
#
_symmetry.space_group_name_H-M   'P 1'
#
loop_
_entity.id
_entity.type
_entity.pdbx_description
1 polymer ?
#
loop_
_entity_poly.entity_id
_entity_poly.type
_entity_poly.pdbx_seq_one_letter_code
_entity_poly.pdbx_strand_id
1 'polypeptide(L)'
;MDAVIAISIVIVTVLAMEWVAWASHKFIMHGWGWGWHRDHHEPHNKMLEKNDLYAIVGAMMSISMFVLGSELVIGAAAWRPATWIGLGVMLYGVIYTLVHDGLVHQRYFKYVPKSGYAKRLVQAHKLHHATIGKQGGVSFGFVLARNPTILKAELKAQREAGIAQIRDNTLR
;
A
#
# COMPACT_ATOMS: atom_id res chain seq x y z
N MET A 1 10.61 29.19 -2.63
CA MET A 1 9.73 28.45 -3.58
C MET A 1 8.31 28.94 -3.34
N ASP A 2 7.58 29.21 -4.41
CA ASP A 2 6.18 29.61 -4.35
C ASP A 2 5.32 28.56 -3.66
N ALA A 3 4.34 28.97 -2.86
CA ALA A 3 3.44 28.08 -2.14
C ALA A 3 2.61 27.19 -3.08
N VAL A 4 2.21 27.70 -4.24
CA VAL A 4 1.47 26.93 -5.24
C VAL A 4 2.32 25.78 -5.79
N ILE A 5 3.59 26.03 -6.09
CA ILE A 5 4.53 25.00 -6.54
C ILE A 5 4.73 23.94 -5.46
N ALA A 6 4.95 24.36 -4.21
CA ALA A 6 5.13 23.46 -3.07
C ALA A 6 3.91 22.53 -2.88
N ILE A 7 2.71 23.09 -2.85
CA ILE A 7 1.46 22.32 -2.73
C ILE A 7 1.29 21.36 -3.91
N SER A 8 1.58 21.82 -5.12
CA SER A 8 1.50 20.97 -6.31
C SER A 8 2.45 19.78 -6.25
N ILE A 9 3.68 19.97 -5.77
CA ILE A 9 4.65 18.87 -5.58
C ILE A 9 4.09 17.86 -4.57
N VAL A 10 3.55 18.31 -3.44
CA VAL A 10 2.96 17.41 -2.43
C VAL A 10 1.82 16.59 -3.05
N ILE A 11 0.86 17.23 -3.71
CA ILE A 11 -0.29 16.54 -4.31
C ILE A 11 0.16 15.51 -5.35
N VAL A 12 1.04 15.93 -6.29
CA VAL A 12 1.55 15.02 -7.32
C VAL A 12 2.31 13.85 -6.69
N THR A 13 3.10 14.11 -5.65
CA THR A 13 3.82 13.04 -4.93
C THR A 13 2.86 12.06 -4.26
N VAL A 14 1.83 12.54 -3.55
CA VAL A 14 0.81 11.67 -2.93
C VAL A 14 0.14 10.78 -3.97
N LEU A 15 -0.26 11.34 -5.13
CA LEU A 15 -0.88 10.57 -6.21
C LEU A 15 0.10 9.56 -6.83
N ALA A 16 1.35 9.96 -7.05
CA ALA A 16 2.38 9.08 -7.59
C ALA A 16 2.72 7.92 -6.64
N MET A 17 2.66 8.16 -5.34
CA MET A 17 2.95 7.13 -4.32
C MET A 17 1.96 5.95 -4.36
N GLU A 18 0.72 6.12 -4.79
CA GLU A 18 -0.20 4.99 -5.01
C GLU A 18 0.32 4.03 -6.10
N TRP A 19 0.89 4.58 -7.18
CA TRP A 19 1.54 3.78 -8.24
C TRP A 19 2.83 3.12 -7.76
N VAL A 20 3.64 3.83 -6.98
CA VAL A 20 4.86 3.27 -6.36
C VAL A 20 4.48 2.14 -5.41
N ALA A 21 3.48 2.33 -4.56
CA ALA A 21 2.98 1.34 -3.63
C ALA A 21 2.39 0.12 -4.35
N TRP A 22 1.58 0.35 -5.40
CA TRP A 22 1.06 -0.73 -6.25
C TRP A 22 2.19 -1.55 -6.90
N ALA A 23 3.18 -0.88 -7.49
CA ALA A 23 4.31 -1.54 -8.13
C ALA A 23 5.17 -2.31 -7.10
N SER A 24 5.46 -1.69 -5.96
CA SER A 24 6.20 -2.33 -4.88
C SER A 24 5.46 -3.55 -4.35
N HIS A 25 4.15 -3.45 -4.13
CA HIS A 25 3.32 -4.55 -3.68
C HIS A 25 3.34 -5.72 -4.67
N LYS A 26 3.11 -5.42 -5.95
CA LYS A 26 3.04 -6.45 -7.00
C LYS A 26 4.39 -7.11 -7.30
N PHE A 27 5.46 -6.33 -7.43
CA PHE A 27 6.74 -6.83 -7.96
C PHE A 27 7.79 -7.10 -6.87
N ILE A 28 7.74 -6.37 -5.76
CA ILE A 28 8.68 -6.55 -4.66
C ILE A 28 8.05 -7.44 -3.59
N MET A 29 6.92 -7.05 -2.99
CA MET A 29 6.32 -7.79 -1.88
C MET A 29 5.83 -9.17 -2.32
N HIS A 30 5.17 -9.28 -3.48
CA HIS A 30 4.81 -10.55 -4.12
C HIS A 30 5.92 -11.16 -5.00
N GLY A 31 7.11 -10.56 -4.99
CA GLY A 31 8.31 -11.04 -5.68
C GLY A 31 9.36 -11.57 -4.71
N TRP A 32 10.54 -10.98 -4.80
CA TRP A 32 11.69 -11.35 -3.97
C TRP A 32 11.54 -10.95 -2.49
N GLY A 33 10.73 -9.94 -2.18
CA GLY A 33 10.41 -9.48 -0.82
C GLY A 33 9.32 -10.31 -0.11
N TRP A 34 8.81 -11.39 -0.72
CA TRP A 34 7.76 -12.23 -0.15
C TRP A 34 8.02 -12.70 1.28
N GLY A 35 9.29 -12.88 1.66
CA GLY A 35 9.66 -13.29 3.01
C GLY A 35 9.20 -12.33 4.12
N TRP A 36 9.05 -11.02 3.82
CA TRP A 36 8.49 -10.05 4.75
C TRP A 36 6.97 -9.92 4.61
N HIS A 37 6.42 -10.17 3.41
CA HIS A 37 5.01 -9.97 3.12
C HIS A 37 4.14 -11.20 3.43
N ARG A 38 4.75 -12.38 3.51
CA ARG A 38 4.03 -13.64 3.70
C ARG A 38 3.22 -13.68 4.99
N ASP A 39 3.77 -13.21 6.12
CA ASP A 39 3.08 -13.23 7.40
C ASP A 39 1.84 -12.31 7.41
N HIS A 40 1.85 -11.26 6.58
CA HIS A 40 0.68 -10.41 6.36
C HIS A 40 -0.47 -11.15 5.65
N HIS A 41 -0.17 -12.14 4.82
CA HIS A 41 -1.16 -13.02 4.20
C HIS A 41 -1.59 -14.20 5.08
N GLU A 42 -0.84 -14.53 6.13
CA GLU A 42 -1.14 -15.62 7.04
C GLU A 42 -1.98 -15.11 8.24
N PRO A 43 -3.08 -15.80 8.63
CA PRO A 43 -3.85 -15.40 9.80
C PRO A 43 -3.01 -15.49 11.07
N HIS A 44 -2.88 -14.40 11.81
CA HIS A 44 -2.22 -14.37 13.12
C HIS A 44 -2.79 -13.27 14.04
N ASN A 45 -2.49 -13.36 15.34
CA ASN A 45 -2.93 -12.39 16.33
C ASN A 45 -1.81 -11.42 16.79
N LYS A 46 -0.74 -11.30 16.00
CA LYS A 46 0.37 -10.40 16.34
C LYS A 46 0.01 -8.96 15.97
N MET A 47 0.39 -8.02 16.84
CA MET A 47 0.22 -6.59 16.56
C MET A 47 1.26 -6.09 15.53
N LEU A 48 2.47 -6.64 15.55
CA LEU A 48 3.54 -6.30 14.61
C LEU A 48 3.80 -7.46 13.65
N GLU A 49 3.97 -7.11 12.39
CA GLU A 49 4.23 -8.03 11.28
C GLU A 49 5.59 -7.72 10.66
N LYS A 50 6.22 -8.70 10.01
CA LYS A 50 7.41 -8.43 9.19
C LYS A 50 7.09 -7.48 8.04
N ASN A 51 5.85 -7.50 7.58
CA ASN A 51 5.34 -6.57 6.58
C ASN A 51 5.50 -5.10 6.99
N ASP A 52 5.49 -4.78 8.29
CA ASP A 52 5.66 -3.40 8.79
C ASP A 52 7.05 -2.83 8.44
N LEU A 53 8.03 -3.67 8.10
CA LEU A 53 9.34 -3.23 7.60
C LEU A 53 9.22 -2.42 6.30
N TYR A 54 8.22 -2.66 5.47
CA TYR A 54 7.98 -1.84 4.29
C TYR A 54 7.54 -0.41 4.63
N ALA A 55 6.78 -0.24 5.72
CA ALA A 55 6.44 1.09 6.24
C ALA A 55 7.70 1.83 6.74
N ILE A 56 8.64 1.11 7.37
CA ILE A 56 9.93 1.67 7.78
C ILE A 56 10.74 2.12 6.56
N VAL A 57 10.79 1.32 5.48
CA VAL A 57 11.45 1.72 4.23
C VAL A 57 10.83 3.00 3.67
N GLY A 58 9.49 3.11 3.66
CA GLY A 58 8.78 4.33 3.24
C GLY A 58 9.11 5.55 4.11
N ALA A 59 9.18 5.36 5.44
CA ALA A 59 9.57 6.41 6.37
C ALA A 59 11.01 6.86 6.14
N MET A 60 11.95 5.93 5.95
CA MET A 60 13.34 6.25 5.63
C MET A 60 13.47 7.04 4.30
N MET A 61 12.68 6.70 3.29
CA MET A 61 12.63 7.44 2.04
C MET A 61 12.14 8.88 2.26
N SER A 62 11.09 9.08 3.06
CA SER A 62 10.60 10.42 3.41
C SER A 62 11.67 11.22 4.17
N ILE A 63 12.31 10.62 5.17
CA ILE A 63 13.38 11.25 5.95
C ILE A 63 14.55 11.65 5.04
N SER A 64 14.97 10.77 4.13
CA SER A 64 16.04 11.07 3.18
C SER A 64 15.71 12.28 2.30
N MET A 65 14.44 12.41 1.87
CA MET A 65 13.99 13.58 1.10
C MET A 65 14.01 14.86 1.95
N PHE A 66 13.62 14.81 3.24
CA PHE A 66 13.74 15.95 4.14
C PHE A 66 15.20 16.36 4.36
N VAL A 67 16.10 15.41 4.51
CA VAL A 67 17.55 15.70 4.63
C VAL A 67 18.05 16.39 3.36
N LEU A 68 17.76 15.83 2.17
CA LEU A 68 18.17 16.42 0.87
C LEU A 68 17.60 17.83 0.64
N GLY A 69 16.44 18.11 1.18
CA GLY A 69 15.79 19.42 1.05
C GLY A 69 16.19 20.44 2.14
N SER A 70 16.94 20.03 3.14
CA SER A 70 17.25 20.84 4.32
C SER A 70 18.54 21.66 4.16
N GLU A 71 18.42 22.97 4.12
CA GLU A 71 19.58 23.87 4.16
C GLU A 71 20.34 23.79 5.49
N LEU A 72 19.68 23.42 6.59
CA LEU A 72 20.32 23.23 7.89
C LEU A 72 21.29 22.03 7.90
N VAL A 73 21.03 21.02 7.05
CA VAL A 73 21.82 19.78 6.99
C VAL A 73 22.84 19.83 5.86
N ILE A 74 22.42 20.24 4.65
CA ILE A 74 23.23 20.18 3.42
C ILE A 74 23.75 21.56 3.00
N GLY A 75 23.29 22.62 3.65
CA GLY A 75 23.70 24.00 3.32
C GLY A 75 23.19 24.42 1.93
N ALA A 76 23.99 25.18 1.21
CA ALA A 76 23.63 25.72 -0.10
C ALA A 76 23.38 24.66 -1.20
N ALA A 77 23.80 23.41 -0.99
CA ALA A 77 23.55 22.29 -1.91
C ALA A 77 22.16 21.66 -1.73
N ALA A 78 21.35 22.15 -0.79
CA ALA A 78 20.01 21.61 -0.54
C ALA A 78 19.10 21.75 -1.77
N TRP A 79 18.50 20.64 -2.15
CA TRP A 79 17.47 20.62 -3.20
C TRP A 79 16.08 20.82 -2.57
N ARG A 80 15.67 22.07 -2.44
CA ARG A 80 14.42 22.48 -1.74
C ARG A 80 13.15 21.71 -2.18
N PRO A 81 12.94 21.33 -3.45
CA PRO A 81 11.77 20.51 -3.81
C PRO A 81 11.70 19.18 -3.07
N ALA A 82 12.85 18.58 -2.64
CA ALA A 82 12.87 17.33 -1.92
C ALA A 82 12.08 17.37 -0.59
N THR A 83 12.07 18.52 0.10
CA THR A 83 11.26 18.68 1.33
C THR A 83 9.78 18.42 1.06
N TRP A 84 9.24 18.92 -0.04
CA TRP A 84 7.84 18.76 -0.41
C TRP A 84 7.52 17.37 -0.95
N ILE A 85 8.49 16.75 -1.63
CA ILE A 85 8.42 15.33 -1.99
C ILE A 85 8.40 14.48 -0.73
N GLY A 86 9.29 14.72 0.24
CA GLY A 86 9.32 14.03 1.52
C GLY A 86 8.00 14.15 2.28
N LEU A 87 7.40 15.36 2.28
CA LEU A 87 6.08 15.60 2.88
C LEU A 87 4.99 14.78 2.15
N GLY A 88 5.02 14.73 0.82
CA GLY A 88 4.07 13.92 0.04
C GLY A 88 4.19 12.43 0.34
N VAL A 89 5.41 11.90 0.44
CA VAL A 89 5.67 10.50 0.84
C VAL A 89 5.15 10.22 2.25
N MET A 90 5.42 11.12 3.20
CA MET A 90 4.94 11.01 4.58
C MET A 90 3.40 11.00 4.65
N LEU A 91 2.75 11.93 3.96
CA LEU A 91 1.29 12.00 3.93
C LEU A 91 0.67 10.75 3.31
N TYR A 92 1.27 10.22 2.23
CA TYR A 92 0.83 8.94 1.68
C TYR A 92 1.00 7.79 2.70
N GLY A 93 2.09 7.75 3.44
CA GLY A 93 2.30 6.77 4.53
C GLY A 93 1.21 6.83 5.59
N VAL A 94 0.77 8.05 5.98
CA VAL A 94 -0.37 8.23 6.89
C VAL A 94 -1.68 7.71 6.27
N ILE A 95 -1.95 8.05 5.00
CA ILE A 95 -3.13 7.55 4.27
C ILE A 95 -3.11 6.02 4.20
N TYR A 96 -1.95 5.44 3.84
CA TYR A 96 -1.76 4.00 3.81
C TYR A 96 -2.10 3.36 5.16
N THR A 97 -1.53 3.86 6.26
CA THR A 97 -1.76 3.32 7.61
C THR A 97 -3.24 3.40 8.02
N LEU A 98 -3.90 4.52 7.75
CA LEU A 98 -5.33 4.69 8.08
C LEU A 98 -6.24 3.79 7.23
N VAL A 99 -5.95 3.65 5.94
CA VAL A 99 -6.77 2.85 5.03
C VAL A 99 -6.45 1.37 5.14
N HIS A 100 -5.19 0.99 4.98
CA HIS A 100 -4.78 -0.41 4.93
C HIS A 100 -4.83 -1.05 6.32
N ASP A 101 -4.11 -0.49 7.30
CA ASP A 101 -4.04 -1.10 8.63
C ASP A 101 -5.29 -0.76 9.47
N GLY A 102 -5.78 0.47 9.39
CA GLY A 102 -6.95 0.91 10.16
C GLY A 102 -8.26 0.37 9.62
N LEU A 103 -8.64 0.74 8.39
CA LEU A 103 -9.94 0.40 7.82
C LEU A 103 -10.02 -1.06 7.33
N VAL A 104 -9.01 -1.52 6.60
CA VAL A 104 -9.05 -2.82 5.91
C VAL A 104 -8.71 -3.96 6.86
N HIS A 105 -7.56 -3.88 7.54
CA HIS A 105 -7.11 -4.89 8.51
C HIS A 105 -7.68 -4.72 9.91
N GLN A 106 -8.33 -3.56 10.19
CA GLN A 106 -8.96 -3.27 11.49
C GLN A 106 -7.99 -3.40 12.69
N ARG A 107 -6.69 -3.07 12.47
CA ARG A 107 -5.66 -3.17 13.52
C ARG A 107 -5.89 -2.16 14.65
N TYR A 108 -6.41 -0.96 14.32
CA TYR A 108 -6.57 0.14 15.27
C TYR A 108 -8.02 0.37 15.70
N PHE A 109 -8.98 0.12 14.81
CA PHE A 109 -10.40 0.32 15.10
C PHE A 109 -11.26 -0.73 14.39
N LYS A 110 -12.37 -1.13 15.08
CA LYS A 110 -13.31 -2.14 14.58
C LYS A 110 -14.46 -1.48 13.83
N TYR A 111 -14.26 -1.20 12.55
CA TYR A 111 -15.28 -0.63 11.68
C TYR A 111 -15.41 -1.41 10.39
N VAL A 112 -16.63 -1.90 10.10
CA VAL A 112 -16.93 -2.60 8.85
C VAL A 112 -17.85 -1.74 8.00
N PRO A 113 -17.37 -1.15 6.90
CA PRO A 113 -18.17 -0.31 6.03
C PRO A 113 -19.25 -1.14 5.33
N LYS A 114 -20.52 -0.68 5.41
CA LYS A 114 -21.70 -1.37 4.85
C LYS A 114 -21.96 -1.03 3.37
N SER A 115 -21.47 0.12 2.90
CA SER A 115 -21.71 0.62 1.54
C SER A 115 -20.58 1.53 1.05
N GLY A 116 -20.66 1.99 -0.18
CA GLY A 116 -19.78 2.99 -0.77
C GLY A 116 -18.36 2.48 -1.07
N TYR A 117 -17.45 3.44 -1.30
CA TYR A 117 -16.09 3.17 -1.73
C TYR A 117 -15.25 2.45 -0.64
N ALA A 118 -15.45 2.78 0.63
CA ALA A 118 -14.78 2.11 1.74
C ALA A 118 -15.09 0.60 1.78
N LYS A 119 -16.35 0.19 1.54
CA LYS A 119 -16.70 -1.23 1.39
C LYS A 119 -15.97 -1.86 0.22
N ARG A 120 -15.87 -1.16 -0.92
CA ARG A 120 -15.16 -1.64 -2.10
C ARG A 120 -13.66 -1.85 -1.81
N LEU A 121 -13.01 -0.94 -1.09
CA LEU A 121 -11.61 -1.09 -0.64
C LEU A 121 -11.42 -2.36 0.19
N VAL A 122 -12.24 -2.54 1.22
CA VAL A 122 -12.19 -3.73 2.09
C VAL A 122 -12.41 -5.01 1.29
N GLN A 123 -13.38 -5.03 0.37
CA GLN A 123 -13.66 -6.20 -0.46
C GLN A 123 -12.51 -6.51 -1.42
N ALA A 124 -11.96 -5.51 -2.09
CA ALA A 124 -10.86 -5.68 -3.03
C ALA A 124 -9.60 -6.24 -2.32
N HIS A 125 -9.30 -5.72 -1.15
CA HIS A 125 -8.17 -6.19 -0.36
C HIS A 125 -8.39 -7.60 0.23
N LYS A 126 -9.60 -7.92 0.69
CA LYS A 126 -9.95 -9.30 1.08
C LYS A 126 -9.77 -10.30 -0.07
N LEU A 127 -10.10 -9.90 -1.30
CA LEU A 127 -9.85 -10.72 -2.49
C LEU A 127 -8.36 -10.84 -2.79
N HIS A 128 -7.57 -9.80 -2.52
CA HIS A 128 -6.12 -9.89 -2.59
C HIS A 128 -5.57 -10.95 -1.62
N HIS A 129 -6.01 -10.93 -0.37
CA HIS A 129 -5.64 -11.91 0.66
C HIS A 129 -6.26 -13.32 0.46
N ALA A 130 -7.08 -13.52 -0.57
CA ALA A 130 -7.64 -14.83 -0.86
C ALA A 130 -6.59 -15.82 -1.35
N THR A 131 -5.52 -15.37 -1.97
CA THR A 131 -4.41 -16.23 -2.42
C THR A 131 -3.52 -16.65 -1.26
N ILE A 132 -3.13 -17.94 -1.25
CA ILE A 132 -2.28 -18.52 -0.19
C ILE A 132 -0.80 -18.22 -0.43
N GLY A 133 -0.39 -18.12 -1.71
CA GLY A 133 1.00 -17.90 -2.10
C GLY A 133 1.25 -16.50 -2.67
N LYS A 134 2.49 -16.28 -3.10
CA LYS A 134 2.90 -15.03 -3.73
C LYS A 134 2.36 -14.82 -5.15
N GLN A 135 1.88 -15.89 -5.80
CA GLN A 135 1.42 -15.87 -7.19
C GLN A 135 -0.10 -15.80 -7.27
N GLY A 136 -0.60 -15.25 -8.38
CA GLY A 136 -2.03 -15.23 -8.66
C GLY A 136 -2.83 -14.20 -7.84
N GLY A 137 -2.17 -13.28 -7.15
CA GLY A 137 -2.84 -12.19 -6.44
C GLY A 137 -3.53 -11.21 -7.40
N VAL A 138 -4.59 -10.57 -6.91
CA VAL A 138 -5.32 -9.49 -7.59
C VAL A 138 -5.37 -8.26 -6.70
N SER A 139 -5.61 -7.06 -7.28
CA SER A 139 -5.82 -5.82 -6.49
C SER A 139 -4.64 -5.44 -5.59
N PHE A 140 -3.53 -5.07 -6.19
CA PHE A 140 -2.32 -4.67 -5.47
C PHE A 140 -2.31 -3.19 -5.01
N GLY A 141 -3.31 -2.38 -5.38
CA GLY A 141 -3.45 -1.00 -4.91
C GLY A 141 -3.99 -0.93 -3.48
N PHE A 142 -3.70 0.19 -2.79
CA PHE A 142 -4.09 0.38 -1.40
C PHE A 142 -5.23 1.38 -1.25
N VAL A 143 -5.24 2.43 -2.06
CA VAL A 143 -6.28 3.48 -2.04
C VAL A 143 -7.17 3.36 -3.27
N LEU A 144 -6.65 2.86 -4.39
CA LEU A 144 -7.42 2.62 -5.61
C LEU A 144 -7.90 1.17 -5.69
N ALA A 145 -9.20 0.95 -5.44
CA ALA A 145 -9.81 -0.36 -5.48
C ALA A 145 -10.52 -0.63 -6.82
N ARG A 146 -10.17 -1.74 -7.46
CA ARG A 146 -10.89 -2.28 -8.63
C ARG A 146 -12.24 -2.86 -8.22
N ASN A 147 -13.13 -3.06 -9.20
CA ASN A 147 -14.45 -3.64 -8.93
C ASN A 147 -14.32 -5.08 -8.39
N PRO A 148 -14.89 -5.39 -7.21
CA PRO A 148 -14.80 -6.73 -6.62
C PRO A 148 -15.36 -7.86 -7.49
N THR A 149 -16.38 -7.59 -8.33
CA THR A 149 -16.92 -8.60 -9.26
C THR A 149 -15.89 -9.00 -10.30
N ILE A 150 -15.14 -8.03 -10.85
CA ILE A 150 -14.07 -8.30 -11.82
C ILE A 150 -12.94 -9.07 -11.13
N LEU A 151 -12.56 -8.66 -9.91
CA LEU A 151 -11.49 -9.33 -9.15
C LEU A 151 -11.85 -10.79 -8.81
N LYS A 152 -13.11 -11.09 -8.50
CA LYS A 152 -13.58 -12.46 -8.28
C LYS A 152 -13.46 -13.31 -9.55
N ALA A 153 -13.84 -12.76 -10.70
CA ALA A 153 -13.72 -13.46 -11.98
C ALA A 153 -12.25 -13.74 -12.32
N GLU A 154 -11.36 -12.78 -12.12
CA GLU A 154 -9.91 -12.96 -12.31
C GLU A 154 -9.34 -14.05 -11.40
N LEU A 155 -9.67 -14.03 -10.10
CA LEU A 155 -9.24 -15.06 -9.14
C LEU A 155 -9.72 -16.46 -9.56
N LYS A 156 -10.97 -16.57 -9.99
CA LYS A 156 -11.53 -17.83 -10.46
C LYS A 156 -10.77 -18.36 -11.69
N ALA A 157 -10.52 -17.51 -12.68
CA ALA A 157 -9.75 -17.86 -13.87
C ALA A 157 -8.32 -18.29 -13.53
N GLN A 158 -7.65 -17.61 -12.60
CA GLN A 158 -6.30 -17.97 -12.15
C GLN A 158 -6.27 -19.31 -11.39
N ARG A 159 -7.31 -19.62 -10.60
CA ARG A 159 -7.46 -20.92 -9.94
C ARG A 159 -7.64 -22.04 -10.97
N GLU A 160 -8.53 -21.84 -11.93
CA GLU A 160 -8.79 -22.82 -13.00
C GLU A 160 -7.55 -23.06 -13.87
N ALA A 161 -6.71 -22.03 -14.08
CA ALA A 161 -5.43 -22.14 -14.78
C ALA A 161 -4.31 -22.75 -13.93
N GLY A 162 -4.55 -23.08 -12.65
CA GLY A 162 -3.53 -23.63 -11.75
C GLY A 162 -2.47 -22.62 -11.28
N ILE A 163 -2.68 -21.30 -11.54
CA ILE A 163 -1.72 -20.23 -11.18
C ILE A 163 -1.85 -19.86 -9.71
N ALA A 164 -3.09 -19.80 -9.18
CA ALA A 164 -3.39 -19.35 -7.84
C ALA A 164 -3.97 -20.48 -6.99
N GLN A 165 -3.43 -20.66 -5.77
CA GLN A 165 -4.10 -21.40 -4.72
C GLN A 165 -4.95 -20.42 -3.90
N ILE A 166 -6.27 -20.64 -3.83
CA ILE A 166 -7.24 -19.75 -3.21
C ILE A 166 -7.88 -20.46 -2.01
N ARG A 167 -8.10 -19.72 -0.94
CA ARG A 167 -8.83 -20.21 0.25
C ARG A 167 -10.28 -20.52 -0.13
N ASP A 168 -10.77 -21.70 0.22
CA ASP A 168 -12.07 -22.26 -0.26
C ASP A 168 -13.29 -21.37 0.03
N ASN A 169 -13.27 -20.54 1.05
CA ASN A 169 -14.42 -19.72 1.46
C ASN A 169 -14.52 -18.35 0.75
N THR A 170 -13.62 -18.03 -0.17
CA THR A 170 -13.50 -16.65 -0.70
C THR A 170 -14.34 -16.41 -1.96
N LEU A 171 -14.69 -17.46 -2.70
CA LEU A 171 -15.43 -17.37 -3.97
C LEU A 171 -16.94 -17.61 -3.81
N ARG A 172 -17.41 -17.92 -2.59
CA ARG A 172 -18.83 -18.08 -2.26
C ARG A 172 -19.54 -16.75 -2.08
#